data_73eea674b47ec9e9316cdc8a9586f70e
#
_entry.id   73eea674b47ec9e9316cdc8a9586f70e
#
_cell.length_a   1.000
_cell.length_b   1.000
_cell.length_c   1.000
_cell.angle_alpha   90.00
_cell.angle_beta   90.00
_cell.angle_gamma   90.00
#
_symmetry.space_group_name_H-M   'P 1'
#
loop_
_entity.id
_entity.type
_entity.pdbx_description
1 polymer ?
#
loop_
_entity_poly.entity_id
_entity_poly.type
_entity_poly.pdbx_seq_one_letter_code
_entity_poly.pdbx_strand_id
1 'polypeptide(L)' 'MTDSEVRTKIEQLENEIKELEEEKDLTTNQSRLDFIDDTIYNTKDSIKKLQNYV' A
#
# COMPACT_ATOMS: atom_id res chain seq x y z
N MET A 1 -8.62 -9.11 15.82
CA MET A 1 -9.30 -8.21 14.86
C MET A 1 -10.54 -8.89 14.31
N THR A 2 -11.61 -8.15 14.12
CA THR A 2 -12.80 -8.65 13.45
C THR A 2 -12.60 -8.63 11.94
N ASP A 3 -13.41 -9.40 11.20
CA ASP A 3 -13.37 -9.39 9.72
C ASP A 3 -13.60 -7.98 9.16
N SER A 4 -14.50 -7.22 9.78
CA SER A 4 -14.78 -5.85 9.36
C SER A 4 -13.57 -4.95 9.53
N GLU A 5 -12.85 -5.06 10.63
CA GLU A 5 -11.64 -4.28 10.88
C GLU A 5 -10.54 -4.63 9.90
N VAL A 6 -10.36 -5.93 9.61
CA VAL A 6 -9.37 -6.39 8.63
C VAL A 6 -9.68 -5.83 7.24
N ARG A 7 -10.93 -5.90 6.82
CA ARG A 7 -11.35 -5.37 5.51
C ARG A 7 -11.12 -3.87 5.40
N THR A 8 -11.47 -3.13 6.47
CA THR A 8 -11.26 -1.68 6.50
C THR A 8 -9.78 -1.35 6.39
N LYS A 9 -8.94 -2.09 7.10
CA LYS A 9 -7.49 -1.89 7.04
C LYS A 9 -6.93 -2.18 5.66
N ILE A 10 -7.37 -3.26 5.03
CA ILE A 10 -6.96 -3.61 3.67
C ILE A 10 -7.36 -2.50 2.69
N GLU A 11 -8.58 -2.00 2.80
CA GLU A 11 -9.06 -0.91 1.94
C GLU A 11 -8.21 0.35 2.10
N GLN A 12 -7.88 0.72 3.33
CA GLN A 12 -7.01 1.86 3.60
C GLN A 12 -5.63 1.69 2.96
N LEU A 13 -5.05 0.50 3.08
CA LEU A 13 -3.75 0.20 2.49
C LEU A 13 -3.79 0.21 0.96
N GLU A 14 -4.86 -0.29 0.38
CA GLU A 14 -5.05 -0.25 -1.07
C GLU A 14 -5.15 1.20 -1.57
N ASN A 15 -5.83 2.06 -0.83
CA ASN A 15 -5.92 3.48 -1.16
C ASN A 15 -4.56 4.17 -1.06
N GLU A 16 -3.74 3.81 -0.07
CA GLU A 16 -2.37 4.32 0.05
C GLU A 16 -1.53 3.94 -1.17
N ILE A 17 -1.64 2.70 -1.63
CA ILE A 17 -0.93 2.25 -2.82
C ILE A 17 -1.36 3.06 -4.05
N LYS A 18 -2.64 3.30 -4.19
CA LYS A 18 -3.17 4.08 -5.31
C LYS A 18 -2.61 5.50 -5.31
N GLU A 19 -2.58 6.14 -4.14
CA GLU A 19 -2.00 7.48 -4.01
C GLU A 19 -0.52 7.50 -4.32
N LEU A 20 0.22 6.49 -3.87
CA LEU A 20 1.65 6.38 -4.15
C LEU A 20 1.92 6.15 -5.64
N GLU A 21 1.09 5.36 -6.31
CA GLU A 21 1.21 5.15 -7.75
C GLU A 21 0.96 6.44 -8.53
N GLU A 22 0.00 7.24 -8.11
CA GLU A 22 -0.27 8.54 -8.71
C GLU A 22 0.92 9.49 -8.51
N GLU A 23 1.50 9.51 -7.32
CA GLU A 23 2.69 10.31 -7.03
C GLU A 23 3.88 9.85 -7.87
N LYS A 24 4.03 8.55 -8.06
CA LYS A 24 5.08 7.99 -8.88
C LYS A 24 5.01 8.49 -10.32
N ASP A 25 3.81 8.61 -10.86
CA ASP A 25 3.60 9.11 -12.22
C ASP A 25 3.97 10.59 -12.37
N LEU A 26 3.94 11.34 -11.27
CA LEU A 26 4.17 12.78 -11.28
C LEU A 26 5.60 13.18 -10.93
N THR A 27 6.38 12.26 -10.36
CA THR A 27 7.74 12.59 -9.90
C THR A 27 8.79 12.12 -10.89
N THR A 28 9.87 12.91 -11.01
CA THR A 28 11.04 12.56 -11.82
C THR A 28 12.28 12.31 -10.96
N ASN A 29 12.17 12.45 -9.63
CA ASN A 29 13.27 12.27 -8.71
C ASN A 29 13.47 10.78 -8.41
N GLN A 30 14.63 10.25 -8.77
CA GLN A 30 14.91 8.82 -8.64
C GLN A 30 14.89 8.34 -7.18
N SER A 31 15.42 9.13 -6.25
CA SER A 31 15.38 8.75 -4.83
C SER A 31 13.94 8.67 -4.33
N ARG A 32 13.10 9.56 -4.79
CA ARG A 32 11.66 9.55 -4.44
C ARG A 32 10.96 8.35 -5.04
N LEU A 33 11.26 8.00 -6.28
CA LEU A 33 10.73 6.82 -6.95
C LEU A 33 11.11 5.55 -6.21
N ASP A 34 12.35 5.43 -5.77
CA ASP A 34 12.83 4.28 -5.01
C ASP A 34 12.09 4.15 -3.68
N PHE A 35 11.89 5.27 -2.99
CA PHE A 35 11.12 5.30 -1.74
C PHE A 35 9.68 4.85 -1.98
N ILE A 36 9.05 5.35 -3.03
CA ILE A 36 7.66 5.00 -3.36
C ILE A 36 7.54 3.52 -3.68
N ASP A 37 8.46 2.98 -4.48
CA ASP A 37 8.45 1.56 -4.84
C ASP A 37 8.62 0.67 -3.61
N ASP A 38 9.53 1.02 -2.70
CA ASP A 38 9.71 0.28 -1.46
C ASP A 38 8.46 0.32 -0.58
N THR A 39 7.85 1.49 -0.48
CA THR A 39 6.65 1.67 0.33
C THR A 39 5.48 0.86 -0.26
N ILE A 40 5.31 0.88 -1.58
CA ILE A 40 4.28 0.08 -2.25
C ILE A 40 4.51 -1.40 -1.98
N TYR A 41 5.72 -1.87 -2.12
CA TYR A 41 6.07 -3.27 -1.87
C TYR A 41 5.71 -3.69 -0.45
N ASN A 42 6.11 -2.89 0.54
CA ASN A 42 5.84 -3.17 1.95
C ASN A 42 4.34 -3.13 2.26
N THR A 43 3.63 -2.20 1.66
CA THR A 43 2.18 -2.08 1.85
C THR A 43 1.45 -3.29 1.26
N LYS A 44 1.85 -3.75 0.08
CA LYS A 44 1.29 -4.96 -0.54
C LYS A 44 1.55 -6.20 0.32
N ASP A 45 2.72 -6.30 0.92
CA ASP A 45 3.04 -7.40 1.84
C ASP A 45 2.13 -7.36 3.06
N SER A 46 1.90 -6.19 3.63
CA SER A 46 0.98 -6.02 4.75
C SER A 46 -0.44 -6.44 4.40
N ILE A 47 -0.93 -6.08 3.21
CA ILE A 47 -2.25 -6.49 2.72
C ILE A 47 -2.32 -8.02 2.65
N LYS A 48 -1.30 -8.64 2.09
CA LYS A 48 -1.24 -10.10 1.95
C LYS A 48 -1.33 -10.78 3.33
N LYS A 49 -0.61 -10.26 4.31
CA LYS A 49 -0.66 -10.79 5.68
C LYS A 49 -2.05 -10.64 6.30
N LEU A 50 -2.69 -9.51 6.09
CA LEU A 50 -4.05 -9.29 6.60
C LEU A 50 -5.07 -10.20 5.93
N GLN A 51 -4.92 -10.48 4.65
CA GLN A 51 -5.81 -11.39 3.93
C GLN A 51 -5.78 -12.80 4.48
N ASN A 52 -4.69 -13.20 5.13
CA ASN A 52 -4.57 -14.51 5.76
C ASN A 52 -5.36 -14.63 7.06
N TYR A 53 -5.89 -13.54 7.59
CA TYR A 53 -6.73 -13.57 8.80
C TYR A 53 -8.22 -13.84 8.51
N VAL A 54 -8.64 -13.79 7.28
CA VAL A 54 -10.05 -13.94 6.89
C VAL A 54 -10.27 -15.11 5.95
#